data_672253759f0a9c2bada37f031c1572d3
#
_entry.id   672253759f0a9c2bada37f031c1572d3
#
_cell.length_a   1.000
_cell.length_b   1.000
_cell.length_c   1.000
_cell.angle_alpha   90.00
_cell.angle_beta   90.00
_cell.angle_gamma   90.00
#
_symmetry.space_group_name_H-M   'P 1'
#
loop_
_entity.id
_entity.type
_entity.pdbx_description
1 polymer ?
#
loop_
_entity_poly.entity_id
_entity_poly.type
_entity_poly.pdbx_seq_one_letter_code
_entity_poly.pdbx_strand_id
1 'polypeptide(L)'
;MTGVGEYLKAQNPDIKIVAVEPASSAVLSTGIAGSHKIQGIGAGFVPDILNTSIYDEVITVENEDAFATGKLMGHREGVLAGISSGAALWAAIQLAKRAENKGKTIVVLMPDT
;
A
#
# COMPACT_ATOMS: atom_id res chain seq x y z
N MET A 1 -0.02 0.08 10.13
CA MET A 1 0.39 -1.24 9.56
C MET A 1 0.85 -2.21 10.64
N THR A 2 1.75 -1.83 11.52
CA THR A 2 2.28 -2.73 12.56
C THR A 2 1.18 -3.29 13.47
N GLY A 3 0.36 -2.43 14.08
CA GLY A 3 -0.70 -2.88 14.97
C GLY A 3 -1.74 -3.75 14.30
N VAL A 4 -2.19 -3.36 13.10
CA VAL A 4 -3.16 -4.14 12.33
C VAL A 4 -2.54 -5.48 11.91
N GLY A 5 -1.32 -5.46 11.41
CA GLY A 5 -0.63 -6.67 10.98
C GLY A 5 -0.40 -7.66 12.12
N GLU A 6 0.06 -7.18 13.27
CA GLU A 6 0.28 -8.03 14.44
C GLU A 6 -1.03 -8.66 14.92
N TYR A 7 -2.10 -7.87 15.01
CA TYR A 7 -3.40 -8.38 15.44
C TYR A 7 -3.94 -9.42 14.45
N LEU A 8 -3.95 -9.10 13.16
CA LEU A 8 -4.51 -10.01 12.15
C LEU A 8 -3.72 -11.31 12.04
N LYS A 9 -2.40 -11.26 12.09
CA LYS A 9 -1.58 -12.47 12.06
C LYS A 9 -1.71 -13.32 13.31
N ALA A 10 -2.01 -12.70 14.46
CA ALA A 10 -2.31 -13.44 15.68
C ALA A 10 -3.63 -14.22 15.55
N GLN A 11 -4.61 -13.66 14.82
CA GLN A 11 -5.90 -14.33 14.56
C GLN A 11 -5.78 -15.39 13.46
N ASN A 12 -5.00 -15.11 12.41
CA ASN A 12 -4.78 -16.02 11.29
C ASN A 12 -3.37 -15.81 10.73
N PRO A 13 -2.40 -16.70 11.06
CA PRO A 13 -1.01 -16.58 10.60
C PRO A 13 -0.85 -16.61 9.08
N ASP A 14 -1.84 -17.12 8.35
CA ASP A 14 -1.79 -17.20 6.88
C ASP A 14 -2.15 -15.89 6.19
N ILE A 15 -2.61 -14.89 6.94
CA ILE A 15 -2.89 -13.57 6.37
C ILE A 15 -1.61 -12.94 5.85
N LYS A 16 -1.64 -12.47 4.60
CA LYS A 16 -0.54 -11.77 3.96
C LYS A 16 -0.71 -10.27 4.13
N ILE A 17 0.31 -9.62 4.66
CA ILE A 17 0.38 -8.18 4.84
C ILE A 17 1.28 -7.61 3.76
N VAL A 18 0.79 -6.62 3.01
CA VAL A 18 1.52 -5.96 1.94
C VAL A 18 1.70 -4.49 2.28
N ALA A 19 2.94 -4.05 2.30
CA ALA A 19 3.29 -2.64 2.47
C ALA A 19 3.34 -1.97 1.09
N VAL A 20 2.92 -0.70 1.04
CA VAL A 20 2.95 0.10 -0.18
C VAL A 20 3.82 1.34 0.06
N GLU A 21 4.75 1.60 -0.84
CA GLU A 21 5.62 2.78 -0.75
C GLU A 21 5.82 3.42 -2.12
N PRO A 22 6.19 4.72 -2.17
CA PRO A 22 6.50 5.38 -3.43
C PRO A 22 7.73 4.76 -4.09
N ALA A 23 7.69 4.54 -5.40
CA ALA A 23 8.84 3.98 -6.12
C ALA A 23 10.07 4.89 -6.06
N SER A 24 9.86 6.21 -6.06
CA SER A 24 10.94 7.20 -5.98
C SER A 24 11.48 7.42 -4.56
N SER A 25 10.87 6.81 -3.55
CA SER A 25 11.33 6.84 -2.15
C SER A 25 11.09 5.47 -1.51
N ALA A 26 11.67 4.44 -2.09
CA ALA A 26 11.43 3.03 -1.74
C ALA A 26 12.32 2.59 -0.57
N VAL A 27 12.18 3.22 0.59
CA VAL A 27 13.04 2.99 1.76
C VAL A 27 12.93 1.55 2.27
N LEU A 28 11.72 0.98 2.29
CA LEU A 28 11.52 -0.39 2.76
C LEU A 28 12.09 -1.43 1.81
N SER A 29 12.07 -1.13 0.49
CA SER A 29 12.58 -2.04 -0.55
C SER A 29 14.08 -1.90 -0.77
N THR A 30 14.57 -0.64 -0.86
CA THR A 30 15.95 -0.35 -1.30
C THR A 30 16.80 0.33 -0.25
N GLY A 31 16.22 0.88 0.80
CA GLY A 31 16.91 1.68 1.80
C GLY A 31 17.21 3.12 1.36
N ILE A 32 16.77 3.53 0.18
CA ILE A 32 17.08 4.83 -0.40
C ILE A 32 15.83 5.72 -0.41
N ALA A 33 15.90 6.85 0.31
CA ALA A 33 14.85 7.86 0.31
C ALA A 33 14.97 8.78 -0.90
N GLY A 34 13.85 9.36 -1.32
CA GLY A 34 13.81 10.32 -2.41
C GLY A 34 12.54 11.17 -2.34
N SER A 35 12.42 12.12 -3.27
CA SER A 35 11.23 12.94 -3.39
C SER A 35 10.09 12.17 -4.08
N HIS A 36 8.87 12.37 -3.60
CA HIS A 36 7.67 11.82 -4.23
C HIS A 36 6.47 12.75 -4.00
N LYS A 37 5.38 12.47 -4.71
CA LYS A 37 4.17 13.31 -4.67
C LYS A 37 2.98 12.63 -4.00
N ILE A 38 3.19 11.51 -3.33
CA ILE A 38 2.13 10.73 -2.67
C ILE A 38 2.10 11.10 -1.19
N GLN A 39 1.29 12.10 -0.84
CA GLN A 39 1.16 12.54 0.54
C GLN A 39 0.61 11.43 1.44
N GLY A 40 1.15 11.35 2.65
CA GLY A 40 0.68 10.41 3.67
C GLY A 40 1.44 9.10 3.73
N ILE A 41 2.28 8.81 2.73
CA ILE A 41 3.15 7.63 2.72
C ILE A 41 4.59 8.05 2.40
N GLY A 42 5.52 7.10 2.49
CA GLY A 42 6.90 7.36 2.11
C GLY A 42 7.59 8.41 2.98
N ALA A 43 7.69 8.16 4.28
CA ALA A 43 8.26 9.11 5.24
C ALA A 43 9.75 9.43 5.00
N GLY A 44 10.43 8.66 4.15
CA GLY A 44 11.86 8.83 3.89
C GLY A 44 12.77 8.15 4.90
N PHE A 45 12.20 7.46 5.87
CA PHE A 45 12.92 6.70 6.88
C PHE A 45 12.03 5.55 7.38
N VAL A 46 12.65 4.58 8.06
CA VAL A 46 11.89 3.51 8.72
C VAL A 46 11.54 3.98 10.14
N PRO A 47 10.24 4.19 10.46
CA PRO A 47 9.84 4.60 11.80
C PRO A 47 10.22 3.56 12.85
N ASP A 48 10.64 4.00 14.03
CA ASP A 48 11.04 3.11 15.13
C ASP A 48 9.91 2.16 15.55
N ILE A 49 8.65 2.63 15.46
CA ILE A 49 7.49 1.83 15.82
C ILE A 49 7.10 0.81 14.75
N LEU A 50 7.71 0.86 13.57
CA LEU A 50 7.41 -0.08 12.50
C LEU A 50 8.10 -1.42 12.75
N ASN A 51 7.29 -2.48 12.89
CA ASN A 51 7.81 -3.84 12.90
C ASN A 51 8.10 -4.27 11.45
N THR A 52 9.37 -4.26 11.06
CA THR A 52 9.79 -4.59 9.69
C THR A 52 9.64 -6.08 9.35
N SER A 53 9.26 -6.91 10.32
CA SER A 53 8.98 -8.33 10.10
C SER A 53 7.49 -8.61 9.88
N ILE A 54 6.61 -7.60 10.01
CA ILE A 54 5.16 -7.84 9.98
C ILE A 54 4.60 -7.93 8.55
N TYR A 55 5.21 -7.24 7.59
CA TYR A 55 4.75 -7.31 6.20
C TYR A 55 5.49 -8.42 5.44
N ASP A 56 4.76 -9.07 4.56
CA ASP A 56 5.27 -10.20 3.76
C ASP A 56 5.84 -9.74 2.42
N GLU A 57 5.37 -8.60 1.93
CA GLU A 57 5.76 -8.06 0.63
C GLU A 57 5.68 -6.53 0.66
N VAL A 58 6.51 -5.88 -0.16
CA VAL A 58 6.47 -4.43 -0.39
C VAL A 58 6.21 -4.20 -1.87
N ILE A 59 5.20 -3.38 -2.18
CA ILE A 59 4.90 -2.96 -3.55
C ILE A 59 5.22 -1.48 -3.67
N THR A 60 6.01 -1.12 -4.68
CA THR A 60 6.32 0.27 -5.00
C THR A 60 5.32 0.80 -6.03
N VAL A 61 4.95 2.08 -5.90
CA VAL A 61 3.97 2.73 -6.76
C VAL A 61 4.56 4.02 -7.32
N GLU A 62 4.43 4.22 -8.62
CA GLU A 62 4.81 5.47 -9.26
C GLU A 62 3.78 6.57 -8.96
N ASN A 63 4.23 7.83 -8.94
CA ASN A 63 3.34 8.97 -8.70
C ASN A 63 2.16 9.00 -9.68
N GLU A 64 2.44 8.79 -10.96
CA GLU A 64 1.44 8.79 -12.04
C GLU A 64 0.39 7.70 -11.85
N ASP A 65 0.80 6.52 -11.43
CA ASP A 65 -0.11 5.39 -11.18
C ASP A 65 -1.04 5.67 -10.00
N ALA A 66 -0.51 6.29 -8.94
CA ALA A 66 -1.31 6.68 -7.79
C ALA A 66 -2.37 7.72 -8.17
N PHE A 67 -1.99 8.74 -8.92
CA PHE A 67 -2.91 9.78 -9.40
C PHE A 67 -3.97 9.21 -10.33
N ALA A 68 -3.57 8.41 -11.32
CA ALA A 68 -4.48 7.84 -12.29
C ALA A 68 -5.49 6.89 -11.64
N THR A 69 -5.06 6.06 -10.70
CA THR A 69 -5.93 5.11 -10.02
C THR A 69 -6.91 5.83 -9.08
N GLY A 70 -6.45 6.85 -8.36
CA GLY A 70 -7.33 7.65 -7.51
C GLY A 70 -8.41 8.36 -8.31
N LYS A 71 -8.07 8.92 -9.46
CA LYS A 71 -9.01 9.56 -10.37
C LYS A 71 -10.02 8.55 -10.94
N LEU A 72 -9.54 7.38 -11.33
CA LEU A 72 -10.39 6.31 -11.85
C LEU A 72 -11.41 5.84 -10.83
N MET A 73 -11.01 5.72 -9.56
CA MET A 73 -11.91 5.34 -8.48
C MET A 73 -13.01 6.38 -8.28
N GLY A 74 -12.67 7.66 -8.31
CA GLY A 74 -13.65 8.73 -8.24
C GLY A 74 -14.67 8.67 -9.38
N HIS A 75 -14.22 8.41 -10.59
CA HIS A 75 -15.07 8.33 -11.77
C HIS A 75 -15.95 7.08 -11.80
N ARG A 76 -15.42 5.93 -11.42
CA ARG A 76 -16.13 4.65 -11.55
C ARG A 76 -16.95 4.27 -10.32
N GLU A 77 -16.40 4.54 -9.12
CA GLU A 77 -17.01 4.08 -7.87
C GLU A 77 -17.63 5.23 -7.07
N GLY A 78 -17.40 6.48 -7.48
CA GLY A 78 -17.90 7.64 -6.76
C GLY A 78 -17.23 7.86 -5.41
N VAL A 79 -16.09 7.24 -5.15
CA VAL A 79 -15.34 7.37 -3.89
C VAL A 79 -14.25 8.39 -4.06
N LEU A 80 -14.30 9.45 -3.27
CA LEU A 80 -13.27 10.48 -3.22
C LEU A 80 -12.41 10.27 -1.98
N ALA A 81 -11.14 10.00 -2.19
CA ALA A 81 -10.17 9.75 -1.11
C ALA A 81 -8.82 10.36 -1.47
N GLY A 82 -7.87 10.31 -0.53
CA GLY A 82 -6.55 10.87 -0.74
C GLY A 82 -5.76 10.17 -1.84
N ILE A 83 -4.69 10.82 -2.31
CA ILE A 83 -3.79 10.23 -3.30
C ILE A 83 -3.14 8.94 -2.80
N SER A 84 -2.86 8.83 -1.50
CA SER A 84 -2.33 7.61 -0.90
C SER A 84 -3.31 6.44 -1.04
N SER A 85 -4.62 6.72 -1.07
CA SER A 85 -5.63 5.69 -1.37
C SER A 85 -5.53 5.21 -2.82
N GLY A 86 -5.21 6.12 -3.75
CA GLY A 86 -4.92 5.74 -5.14
C GLY A 86 -3.73 4.80 -5.23
N ALA A 87 -2.67 5.07 -4.46
CA ALA A 87 -1.49 4.20 -4.39
C ALA A 87 -1.85 2.82 -3.82
N ALA A 88 -2.59 2.78 -2.71
CA ALA A 88 -3.01 1.53 -2.08
C ALA A 88 -3.91 0.71 -3.00
N LEU A 89 -4.85 1.36 -3.67
CA LEU A 89 -5.75 0.70 -4.61
C LEU A 89 -4.99 0.16 -5.82
N TRP A 90 -4.04 0.91 -6.36
CA TRP A 90 -3.21 0.43 -7.46
C TRP A 90 -2.47 -0.85 -7.08
N ALA A 91 -1.86 -0.88 -5.89
CA ALA A 91 -1.19 -2.06 -5.39
C ALA A 91 -2.15 -3.25 -5.24
N ALA A 92 -3.36 -3.01 -4.72
CA ALA A 92 -4.38 -4.05 -4.60
C ALA A 92 -4.80 -4.60 -5.95
N ILE A 93 -4.92 -3.76 -6.98
CA ILE A 93 -5.23 -4.19 -8.33
C ILE A 93 -4.12 -5.09 -8.89
N GLN A 94 -2.85 -4.75 -8.66
CA GLN A 94 -1.74 -5.60 -9.08
C GLN A 94 -1.79 -6.97 -8.38
N LEU A 95 -2.10 -6.99 -7.09
CA LEU A 95 -2.27 -8.24 -6.34
C LEU A 95 -3.44 -9.06 -6.87
N ALA A 96 -4.55 -8.41 -7.20
CA ALA A 96 -5.75 -9.08 -7.73
C ALA A 96 -5.49 -9.74 -9.09
N LYS A 97 -4.56 -9.20 -9.87
CA LYS A 97 -4.19 -9.76 -11.17
C LYS A 97 -3.36 -11.03 -11.08
N ARG A 98 -2.78 -11.33 -9.92
CA ARG A 98 -1.96 -12.53 -9.74
C ARG A 98 -2.85 -13.76 -9.69
N ALA A 99 -2.49 -14.80 -10.44
CA ALA A 99 -3.25 -16.06 -10.48
C ALA A 99 -3.34 -16.73 -9.10
N GLU A 100 -2.29 -16.63 -8.28
CA GLU A 100 -2.24 -17.17 -6.93
C GLU A 100 -3.28 -16.56 -5.98
N ASN A 101 -3.77 -15.37 -6.29
CA ASN A 101 -4.75 -14.64 -5.47
C ASN A 101 -6.18 -14.82 -5.96
N LYS A 102 -6.41 -15.63 -6.99
CA LYS A 102 -7.74 -15.90 -7.52
C LYS A 102 -8.64 -16.49 -6.43
N GLY A 103 -9.80 -15.89 -6.23
CA GLY A 103 -10.76 -16.31 -5.20
C GLY A 103 -10.44 -15.85 -3.79
N LYS A 104 -9.35 -15.10 -3.58
CA LYS A 104 -8.99 -14.55 -2.27
C LYS A 104 -9.62 -13.18 -2.05
N THR A 105 -9.85 -12.86 -0.79
CA THR A 105 -10.30 -11.53 -0.38
C THR A 105 -9.12 -10.61 -0.17
N ILE A 106 -9.16 -9.43 -0.78
CA ILE A 106 -8.14 -8.39 -0.64
C ILE A 106 -8.77 -7.19 0.05
N VAL A 107 -8.23 -6.81 1.21
CA VAL A 107 -8.68 -5.63 1.97
C VAL A 107 -7.69 -4.50 1.75
N VAL A 108 -8.20 -3.34 1.38
CA VAL A 108 -7.41 -2.15 1.10
C VAL A 108 -7.82 -1.05 2.06
N LEU A 109 -6.87 -0.52 2.82
CA LEU A 109 -7.11 0.67 3.63
C LEU A 109 -7.04 1.91 2.73
N MET A 110 -8.09 2.72 2.76
CA MET A 110 -8.25 3.91 1.93
C MET A 110 -8.16 5.17 2.80
N PRO A 111 -6.94 5.68 3.07
CA PRO A 111 -6.81 6.90 3.88
C PRO A 111 -7.42 8.10 3.16
N ASP A 112 -8.05 8.97 3.91
CA ASP A 112 -8.53 10.25 3.38
C ASP A 112 -7.38 11.26 3.30
N THR A 113 -7.59 12.36 2.58
CA THR A 113 -6.58 13.42 2.41
C THR A 113 -6.29 14.16 3.72
#